data_130af8034a1c11e2c67384eb7b4adbc8
#
_entry.id   130af8034a1c11e2c67384eb7b4adbc8
#
_cell.length_a   1.000
_cell.length_b   1.000
_cell.length_c   1.000
_cell.angle_alpha   90.00
_cell.angle_beta   90.00
_cell.angle_gamma   90.00
#
_symmetry.space_group_name_H-M   'P 1'
#
loop_
_entity.id
_entity.type
_entity.pdbx_description
1 polymer ?
#
loop_
_entity_poly.entity_id
_entity_poly.type
_entity_poly.pdbx_seq_one_letter_code
_entity_poly.pdbx_strand_id
1 'polypeptide(L)'
;ITDAVQSGDNELLMRVDNSVSPADRWYSGCGIYRDVTLRIVPENHLDLWNIQVHSKIEKIAETESSAKFTAAIQVETGQSSAVQGILRLIQNKENESLENEVFIAEGANGMLTFYIKDAKLWSAENPNLYRLTVSTESDSVSLVIGLREVIFDTKKGLLVNGVPTKLKGVCLHQEAGCLGTAVTKEIWRERLSHLKDLGCNAIREAHHTYSEEFLDLCDEMGFYVYEECFDKWK
;
A
#
# COMPACT_ATOMS: atom_id res chain seq x y z
N ILE A 1 -7.94 -22.90 -5.15
CA ILE A 1 -9.20 -23.60 -5.55
C ILE A 1 -9.11 -24.32 -6.90
N THR A 2 -8.01 -24.19 -7.63
CA THR A 2 -7.82 -24.70 -9.00
C THR A 2 -8.23 -26.17 -9.15
N ASP A 3 -7.79 -27.01 -8.24
CA ASP A 3 -8.09 -28.45 -8.27
C ASP A 3 -9.54 -28.79 -7.90
N ALA A 4 -10.30 -27.86 -7.38
CA ALA A 4 -11.69 -28.03 -6.97
C ALA A 4 -12.70 -27.52 -8.00
N VAL A 5 -12.26 -26.66 -8.92
CA VAL A 5 -13.11 -26.03 -9.94
C VAL A 5 -13.46 -27.06 -11.03
N GLN A 6 -14.72 -27.10 -11.40
CA GLN A 6 -15.25 -27.97 -12.44
C GLN A 6 -15.82 -27.17 -13.60
N SER A 7 -15.98 -27.81 -14.76
CA SER A 7 -16.70 -27.21 -15.90
C SER A 7 -18.18 -27.04 -15.54
N GLY A 8 -18.75 -25.86 -15.82
CA GLY A 8 -20.12 -25.49 -15.46
C GLY A 8 -20.19 -24.72 -14.14
N ASP A 9 -21.31 -24.88 -13.45
CA ASP A 9 -21.58 -24.16 -12.19
C ASP A 9 -20.72 -24.68 -11.05
N ASN A 10 -20.14 -23.75 -10.27
CA ASN A 10 -19.37 -24.04 -9.09
C ASN A 10 -19.98 -23.29 -7.91
N GLU A 11 -20.12 -23.93 -6.78
CA GLU A 11 -20.65 -23.34 -5.56
C GLU A 11 -19.54 -23.22 -4.51
N LEU A 12 -19.37 -22.02 -3.97
CA LEU A 12 -18.48 -21.75 -2.84
C LEU A 12 -19.33 -21.50 -1.60
N LEU A 13 -19.24 -22.42 -0.63
CA LEU A 13 -19.93 -22.29 0.67
C LEU A 13 -18.95 -21.80 1.72
N MET A 14 -19.28 -20.67 2.36
CA MET A 14 -18.52 -20.12 3.49
C MET A 14 -19.35 -20.15 4.76
N ARG A 15 -18.83 -20.80 5.80
CA ARG A 15 -19.44 -20.81 7.13
C ARG A 15 -18.68 -19.86 8.05
N VAL A 16 -19.41 -18.88 8.61
CA VAL A 16 -18.88 -17.98 9.64
C VAL A 16 -19.59 -18.30 10.96
N ASP A 17 -18.81 -18.61 12.00
CA ASP A 17 -19.31 -18.89 13.33
C ASP A 17 -18.74 -17.86 14.33
N ASN A 18 -19.60 -16.96 14.80
CA ASN A 18 -19.28 -15.91 15.76
C ASN A 18 -20.08 -16.11 17.06
N SER A 19 -20.32 -17.37 17.45
CA SER A 19 -21.13 -17.74 18.63
C SER A 19 -20.37 -17.61 19.95
N VAL A 20 -19.05 -17.49 19.92
CA VAL A 20 -18.23 -17.37 21.14
C VAL A 20 -18.34 -15.96 21.70
N SER A 21 -18.89 -15.85 22.92
CA SER A 21 -19.06 -14.57 23.65
C SER A 21 -18.37 -14.66 25.01
N PRO A 22 -17.77 -13.57 25.54
CA PRO A 22 -17.76 -12.23 24.94
C PRO A 22 -16.72 -12.06 23.83
N ALA A 23 -17.06 -11.28 22.81
CA ALA A 23 -16.07 -10.75 21.87
C ALA A 23 -15.27 -9.66 22.58
N ASP A 24 -13.94 -9.77 22.54
CA ASP A 24 -13.06 -8.83 23.22
C ASP A 24 -12.97 -7.49 22.46
N ARG A 25 -13.00 -6.39 23.17
CA ARG A 25 -12.54 -5.03 22.82
C ARG A 25 -13.18 -4.28 21.66
N TRP A 26 -13.62 -4.88 20.55
CA TRP A 26 -14.25 -4.20 19.42
C TRP A 26 -15.37 -5.06 18.84
N TYR A 27 -16.21 -4.45 18.03
CA TYR A 27 -17.23 -5.18 17.31
C TYR A 27 -16.60 -5.98 16.17
N SER A 28 -16.43 -7.29 16.36
CA SER A 28 -16.06 -8.17 15.27
C SER A 28 -17.22 -8.28 14.29
N GLY A 29 -16.94 -8.13 13.00
CA GLY A 29 -17.91 -8.36 11.94
C GLY A 29 -18.31 -9.84 11.89
N CYS A 30 -19.54 -10.11 11.47
CA CYS A 30 -20.04 -11.44 11.26
C CYS A 30 -20.41 -11.62 9.78
N GLY A 31 -19.86 -12.63 9.14
CA GLY A 31 -20.07 -12.85 7.70
C GLY A 31 -18.98 -12.21 6.81
N ILE A 32 -19.29 -12.10 5.52
CA ILE A 32 -18.40 -11.51 4.52
C ILE A 32 -18.68 -10.01 4.47
N TYR A 33 -17.67 -9.19 4.78
CA TYR A 33 -17.78 -7.73 4.78
C TYR A 33 -16.70 -7.02 3.96
N ARG A 34 -15.80 -7.77 3.34
CA ARG A 34 -14.82 -7.31 2.36
C ARG A 34 -15.09 -7.97 1.02
N ASP A 35 -14.52 -7.43 -0.04
CA ASP A 35 -14.64 -7.98 -1.38
C ASP A 35 -14.18 -9.43 -1.46
N VAL A 36 -14.90 -10.21 -2.24
CA VAL A 36 -14.51 -11.57 -2.62
C VAL A 36 -14.01 -11.52 -4.05
N THR A 37 -12.72 -11.73 -4.23
CA THR A 37 -12.09 -11.68 -5.55
C THR A 37 -11.73 -13.06 -6.05
N LEU A 38 -11.98 -13.33 -7.33
CA LEU A 38 -11.48 -14.49 -8.04
C LEU A 38 -10.37 -14.04 -9.00
N ARG A 39 -9.16 -14.55 -8.79
CA ARG A 39 -8.04 -14.28 -9.67
C ARG A 39 -7.79 -15.49 -10.58
N ILE A 40 -7.85 -15.26 -11.89
CA ILE A 40 -7.54 -16.25 -12.92
C ILE A 40 -6.20 -15.83 -13.53
N VAL A 41 -5.21 -16.70 -13.45
CA VAL A 41 -3.84 -16.41 -13.85
C VAL A 41 -3.27 -17.55 -14.70
N PRO A 42 -2.30 -17.32 -15.57
CA PRO A 42 -1.58 -18.36 -16.27
C PRO A 42 -0.78 -19.23 -15.29
N GLU A 43 -0.34 -20.41 -15.72
CA GLU A 43 0.45 -21.33 -14.90
C GLU A 43 1.74 -20.65 -14.38
N ASN A 44 2.43 -19.91 -15.25
CA ASN A 44 3.63 -19.13 -14.90
C ASN A 44 3.27 -17.66 -14.61
N HIS A 45 2.43 -17.44 -13.62
CA HIS A 45 2.01 -16.09 -13.21
C HIS A 45 3.00 -15.43 -12.24
N LEU A 46 2.91 -14.11 -12.16
CA LEU A 46 3.55 -13.32 -11.12
C LEU A 46 2.71 -13.41 -9.84
N ASP A 47 3.31 -13.93 -8.78
CA ASP A 47 2.65 -13.91 -7.47
C ASP A 47 2.80 -12.53 -6.84
N LEU A 48 1.68 -11.81 -6.73
CA LEU A 48 1.63 -10.46 -6.16
C LEU A 48 2.24 -10.38 -4.77
N TRP A 49 2.06 -11.42 -3.96
CA TRP A 49 2.56 -11.48 -2.58
C TRP A 49 4.07 -11.71 -2.49
N ASN A 50 4.69 -12.17 -3.57
CA ASN A 50 6.14 -12.38 -3.66
C ASN A 50 6.87 -11.20 -4.32
N ILE A 51 6.15 -10.15 -4.76
CA ILE A 51 6.79 -8.96 -5.29
C ILE A 51 7.25 -8.08 -4.14
N GLN A 52 8.57 -7.96 -3.98
CA GLN A 52 9.19 -7.12 -2.97
C GLN A 52 9.83 -5.90 -3.62
N VAL A 53 9.62 -4.73 -3.04
CA VAL A 53 10.16 -3.46 -3.54
C VAL A 53 11.04 -2.85 -2.46
N HIS A 54 12.31 -2.68 -2.76
CA HIS A 54 13.29 -2.05 -1.90
C HIS A 54 13.76 -0.75 -2.53
N SER A 55 13.72 0.35 -1.79
CA SER A 55 14.23 1.63 -2.25
C SER A 55 15.42 2.08 -1.42
N LYS A 56 16.46 2.56 -2.09
CA LYS A 56 17.56 3.29 -1.48
C LYS A 56 17.52 4.72 -1.96
N ILE A 57 17.45 5.67 -1.05
CA ILE A 57 17.29 7.09 -1.32
C ILE A 57 18.56 7.82 -0.94
N GLU A 58 19.07 8.67 -1.84
CA GLU A 58 20.23 9.49 -1.59
C GLU A 58 19.90 10.96 -1.89
N LYS A 59 20.19 11.83 -0.92
CA LYS A 59 20.06 13.27 -1.08
C LYS A 59 21.26 13.80 -1.86
N ILE A 60 21.01 14.40 -3.04
CA ILE A 60 22.09 14.88 -3.94
C ILE A 60 22.30 16.36 -3.89
N ALA A 61 21.29 17.15 -3.55
CA ALA A 61 21.38 18.59 -3.42
C ALA A 61 20.34 19.12 -2.45
N GLU A 62 20.65 20.24 -1.82
CA GLU A 62 19.74 21.00 -0.97
C GLU A 62 19.89 22.48 -1.27
N THR A 63 18.76 23.14 -1.47
CA THR A 63 18.65 24.60 -1.54
C THR A 63 17.78 25.08 -0.38
N GLU A 64 17.71 26.37 -0.11
CA GLU A 64 16.85 26.92 0.94
C GLU A 64 15.36 26.55 0.75
N SER A 65 14.94 26.23 -0.46
CA SER A 65 13.54 25.97 -0.83
C SER A 65 13.24 24.53 -1.28
N SER A 66 14.25 23.72 -1.59
CA SER A 66 14.03 22.36 -2.10
C SER A 66 15.20 21.43 -1.88
N ALA A 67 14.93 20.16 -1.65
CA ALA A 67 15.90 19.08 -1.67
C ALA A 67 15.68 18.20 -2.90
N LYS A 68 16.78 17.79 -3.54
CA LYS A 68 16.76 16.84 -4.65
C LYS A 68 17.26 15.48 -4.19
N PHE A 69 16.58 14.45 -4.64
CA PHE A 69 16.89 13.08 -4.27
C PHE A 69 17.08 12.21 -5.51
N THR A 70 17.95 11.23 -5.41
CA THR A 70 17.95 10.07 -6.30
C THR A 70 17.39 8.88 -5.57
N ALA A 71 16.74 7.98 -6.31
CA ALA A 71 16.29 6.71 -5.77
C ALA A 71 16.78 5.56 -6.66
N ALA A 72 17.32 4.53 -6.04
CA ALA A 72 17.51 3.23 -6.65
C ALA A 72 16.43 2.29 -6.11
N ILE A 73 15.64 1.70 -7.00
CA ILE A 73 14.54 0.81 -6.64
C ILE A 73 14.89 -0.58 -7.16
N GLN A 74 15.01 -1.53 -6.25
CA GLN A 74 15.19 -2.93 -6.55
C GLN A 74 13.85 -3.65 -6.36
N VAL A 75 13.44 -4.40 -7.37
CA VAL A 75 12.22 -5.20 -7.36
C VAL A 75 12.59 -6.66 -7.52
N GLU A 76 12.14 -7.47 -6.58
CA GLU A 76 12.27 -8.92 -6.59
C GLU A 76 10.89 -9.54 -6.81
N THR A 77 10.77 -10.44 -7.78
CA THR A 77 9.47 -10.99 -8.19
C THR A 77 9.28 -12.46 -7.79
N GLY A 78 10.30 -13.08 -7.22
CA GLY A 78 10.30 -14.52 -6.92
C GLY A 78 10.36 -15.42 -8.17
N GLN A 79 10.46 -14.84 -9.36
CA GLN A 79 10.54 -15.56 -10.63
C GLN A 79 12.00 -15.86 -11.01
N SER A 80 12.20 -16.95 -11.75
CA SER A 80 13.53 -17.27 -12.33
C SER A 80 13.69 -16.81 -13.79
N SER A 81 12.62 -16.28 -14.37
CA SER A 81 12.58 -15.82 -15.77
C SER A 81 13.01 -14.36 -15.93
N ALA A 82 13.13 -13.93 -17.18
CA ALA A 82 13.28 -12.52 -17.51
C ALA A 82 12.01 -11.74 -17.16
N VAL A 83 12.19 -10.53 -16.63
CA VAL A 83 11.13 -9.62 -16.24
C VAL A 83 11.37 -8.23 -16.80
N GLN A 84 10.30 -7.54 -17.11
CA GLN A 84 10.31 -6.13 -17.51
C GLN A 84 9.55 -5.31 -16.48
N GLY A 85 9.98 -4.09 -16.26
CA GLY A 85 9.32 -3.19 -15.34
C GLY A 85 9.13 -1.81 -15.93
N ILE A 86 7.97 -1.22 -15.66
CA ILE A 86 7.65 0.17 -16.00
C ILE A 86 7.24 0.87 -14.72
N LEU A 87 7.91 1.96 -14.41
CA LEU A 87 7.58 2.81 -13.26
C LEU A 87 7.12 4.18 -13.76
N ARG A 88 5.95 4.64 -13.31
CA ARG A 88 5.37 5.93 -13.69
C ARG A 88 4.95 6.72 -12.46
N LEU A 89 5.30 7.99 -12.40
CA LEU A 89 4.80 8.91 -11.38
C LEU A 89 3.29 9.12 -11.59
N ILE A 90 2.51 8.94 -10.52
CA ILE A 90 1.07 9.24 -10.52
C ILE A 90 0.91 10.72 -10.17
N GLN A 91 0.36 11.49 -11.08
CA GLN A 91 0.08 12.91 -10.85
C GLN A 91 -1.40 13.09 -10.48
N ASN A 92 -1.65 13.62 -9.28
CA ASN A 92 -2.99 13.89 -8.78
C ASN A 92 -3.54 15.27 -9.20
N LYS A 93 -3.21 15.77 -10.39
CA LYS A 93 -3.74 17.05 -10.85
C LYS A 93 -4.53 16.88 -12.13
N GLU A 94 -5.73 17.43 -12.12
CA GLU A 94 -6.72 17.48 -13.22
C GLU A 94 -6.25 18.23 -14.49
N ASN A 95 -5.00 18.63 -14.60
CA ASN A 95 -4.42 19.25 -15.78
C ASN A 95 -3.37 18.33 -16.41
N GLU A 96 -3.84 17.57 -17.36
CA GLU A 96 -3.11 16.79 -18.33
C GLU A 96 -2.25 17.68 -19.22
N SER A 97 -0.96 17.75 -18.99
CA SER A 97 0.00 17.98 -20.09
C SER A 97 1.46 17.87 -19.69
N LEU A 98 1.76 17.29 -18.54
CA LEU A 98 3.15 16.93 -18.26
C LEU A 98 3.35 15.47 -18.63
N GLU A 99 4.27 15.20 -19.55
CA GLU A 99 4.73 13.84 -19.86
C GLU A 99 5.04 13.15 -18.54
N ASN A 100 4.26 12.12 -18.22
CA ASN A 100 4.51 11.30 -17.04
C ASN A 100 5.91 10.72 -17.18
N GLU A 101 6.81 11.08 -16.26
CA GLU A 101 8.14 10.47 -16.23
C GLU A 101 7.98 8.95 -16.16
N VAL A 102 8.51 8.29 -17.18
CA VAL A 102 8.43 6.83 -17.33
C VAL A 102 9.84 6.27 -17.22
N PHE A 103 10.03 5.37 -16.28
CA PHE A 103 11.28 4.65 -16.11
C PHE A 103 11.05 3.19 -16.53
N ILE A 104 11.95 2.66 -17.34
CA ILE A 104 11.87 1.29 -17.85
C ILE A 104 13.11 0.53 -17.35
N ALA A 105 12.90 -0.67 -16.89
CA ALA A 105 13.95 -1.60 -16.50
C ALA A 105 13.69 -2.99 -17.08
N GLU A 106 14.76 -3.68 -17.42
CA GLU A 106 14.74 -5.08 -17.79
C GLU A 106 15.67 -5.84 -16.87
N GLY A 107 15.30 -7.05 -16.52
CA GLY A 107 16.06 -7.85 -15.59
C GLY A 107 16.00 -9.34 -15.87
N ALA A 108 16.92 -10.07 -15.28
CA ALA A 108 16.97 -11.51 -15.33
C ALA A 108 16.78 -12.09 -13.92
N ASN A 109 16.40 -13.35 -13.84
CA ASN A 109 16.19 -14.04 -12.57
C ASN A 109 15.23 -13.32 -11.63
N GLY A 110 14.19 -12.70 -12.21
CA GLY A 110 13.13 -12.01 -11.45
C GLY A 110 13.55 -10.71 -10.76
N MET A 111 14.70 -10.13 -11.11
CA MET A 111 15.19 -8.91 -10.47
C MET A 111 15.18 -7.74 -11.45
N LEU A 112 14.68 -6.60 -11.01
CA LEU A 112 14.68 -5.33 -11.73
C LEU A 112 15.37 -4.25 -10.88
N THR A 113 16.05 -3.31 -11.55
CA THR A 113 16.59 -2.13 -10.88
C THR A 113 16.25 -0.87 -11.68
N PHE A 114 15.63 0.09 -11.02
CA PHE A 114 15.36 1.43 -11.57
C PHE A 114 16.26 2.45 -10.90
N TYR A 115 16.74 3.41 -11.67
CA TYR A 115 17.46 4.59 -11.18
C TYR A 115 16.69 5.85 -11.54
N ILE A 116 16.24 6.56 -10.51
CA ILE A 116 15.42 7.76 -10.67
C ILE A 116 16.23 8.97 -10.24
N LYS A 117 16.40 9.93 -11.16
CA LYS A 117 16.93 11.26 -10.86
C LYS A 117 15.77 12.17 -10.48
N ASP A 118 16.00 13.08 -9.52
CA ASP A 118 14.96 14.00 -9.03
C ASP A 118 13.69 13.28 -8.53
N ALA A 119 13.87 12.14 -7.84
CA ALA A 119 12.79 11.31 -7.31
C ALA A 119 11.83 12.12 -6.45
N LYS A 120 10.53 11.99 -6.69
CA LYS A 120 9.48 12.58 -5.87
C LYS A 120 9.16 11.64 -4.73
N LEU A 121 9.64 12.00 -3.53
CA LEU A 121 9.46 11.16 -2.35
C LEU A 121 8.05 11.31 -1.79
N TRP A 122 7.57 10.24 -1.18
CA TRP A 122 6.33 10.22 -0.43
C TRP A 122 6.57 10.75 0.99
N SER A 123 5.73 11.65 1.43
CA SER A 123 5.59 12.06 2.84
C SER A 123 4.12 12.38 3.13
N ALA A 124 3.78 12.58 4.41
CA ALA A 124 2.42 12.94 4.77
C ALA A 124 1.95 14.29 4.19
N GLU A 125 2.89 15.19 3.91
CA GLU A 125 2.64 16.50 3.31
C GLU A 125 2.66 16.45 1.77
N ASN A 126 3.42 15.52 1.20
CA ASN A 126 3.58 15.34 -0.23
C ASN A 126 3.47 13.83 -0.58
N PRO A 127 2.26 13.28 -0.65
CA PRO A 127 2.05 11.85 -0.86
C PRO A 127 2.22 11.46 -2.34
N ASN A 128 3.45 11.62 -2.85
CA ASN A 128 3.78 11.25 -4.22
C ASN A 128 3.81 9.73 -4.37
N LEU A 129 3.09 9.22 -5.35
CA LEU A 129 2.96 7.80 -5.63
C LEU A 129 3.44 7.48 -7.04
N TYR A 130 3.92 6.26 -7.20
CA TYR A 130 4.32 5.70 -8.48
C TYR A 130 3.53 4.43 -8.76
N ARG A 131 3.18 4.22 -10.02
CA ARG A 131 2.66 2.93 -10.50
C ARG A 131 3.83 2.11 -11.05
N LEU A 132 4.10 1.00 -10.40
CA LEU A 132 5.03 -0.02 -10.86
C LEU A 132 4.24 -1.11 -11.58
N THR A 133 4.55 -1.35 -12.83
CA THR A 133 4.05 -2.50 -13.60
C THR A 133 5.20 -3.44 -13.85
N VAL A 134 5.06 -4.68 -13.44
CA VAL A 134 6.03 -5.76 -13.69
C VAL A 134 5.40 -6.76 -14.62
N SER A 135 6.13 -7.17 -15.64
CA SER A 135 5.63 -8.09 -16.67
C SER A 135 6.64 -9.19 -16.95
N THR A 136 6.13 -10.38 -17.23
CA THR A 136 6.82 -11.49 -17.86
C THR A 136 6.28 -11.66 -19.28
N GLU A 137 6.68 -12.70 -19.99
CA GLU A 137 6.11 -13.06 -21.30
C GLU A 137 4.61 -13.40 -21.20
N SER A 138 4.17 -13.96 -20.06
CA SER A 138 2.82 -14.53 -19.90
C SER A 138 1.90 -13.77 -18.96
N ASP A 139 2.43 -12.88 -18.09
CA ASP A 139 1.63 -12.21 -17.07
C ASP A 139 2.14 -10.79 -16.77
N SER A 140 1.26 -9.97 -16.21
CA SER A 140 1.58 -8.60 -15.83
C SER A 140 0.82 -8.20 -14.57
N VAL A 141 1.54 -7.58 -13.63
CA VAL A 141 1.00 -7.10 -12.34
C VAL A 141 1.36 -5.64 -12.14
N SER A 142 0.43 -4.87 -11.61
CA SER A 142 0.66 -3.46 -11.26
C SER A 142 0.46 -3.21 -9.78
N LEU A 143 1.38 -2.44 -9.19
CA LEU A 143 1.39 -2.02 -7.80
C LEU A 143 1.46 -0.49 -7.73
N VAL A 144 0.89 0.10 -6.70
CA VAL A 144 1.12 1.51 -6.36
C VAL A 144 2.11 1.57 -5.19
N ILE A 145 3.16 2.37 -5.32
CA ILE A 145 4.22 2.47 -4.32
C ILE A 145 4.57 3.93 -4.02
N GLY A 146 4.92 4.22 -2.79
CA GLY A 146 5.51 5.49 -2.36
C GLY A 146 6.99 5.33 -2.06
N LEU A 147 7.84 6.19 -2.61
CA LEU A 147 9.28 6.15 -2.35
C LEU A 147 9.59 6.94 -1.09
N ARG A 148 10.02 6.27 -0.04
CA ARG A 148 10.38 6.90 1.24
C ARG A 148 11.48 6.12 1.94
N GLU A 149 12.26 6.83 2.75
CA GLU A 149 13.16 6.25 3.72
C GLU A 149 12.60 6.48 5.13
N VAL A 150 12.53 5.43 5.93
CA VAL A 150 12.06 5.50 7.33
C VAL A 150 13.17 5.00 8.24
N ILE A 151 13.61 5.86 9.16
CA ILE A 151 14.68 5.54 10.12
C ILE A 151 14.19 5.81 11.53
N PHE A 152 14.40 4.85 12.43
CA PHE A 152 14.21 5.04 13.86
C PHE A 152 15.57 5.31 14.52
N ASP A 153 15.82 6.56 14.84
CA ASP A 153 17.05 6.99 15.49
C ASP A 153 16.86 7.12 17.01
N THR A 154 17.78 6.59 17.81
CA THR A 154 17.67 6.57 19.26
C THR A 154 17.69 7.96 19.90
N LYS A 155 18.21 8.96 19.20
CA LYS A 155 18.33 10.34 19.70
C LYS A 155 17.36 11.31 19.02
N LYS A 156 17.08 11.08 17.73
CA LYS A 156 16.25 11.97 16.91
C LYS A 156 14.82 11.47 16.73
N GLY A 157 14.54 10.23 17.14
CA GLY A 157 13.24 9.60 16.97
C GLY A 157 12.98 9.13 15.54
N LEU A 158 11.75 9.24 15.06
CA LEU A 158 11.36 8.88 13.70
C LEU A 158 11.85 9.93 12.72
N LEU A 159 12.59 9.47 11.72
CA LEU A 159 12.99 10.27 10.55
C LEU A 159 12.30 9.71 9.31
N VAL A 160 11.68 10.57 8.53
CA VAL A 160 11.14 10.24 7.21
C VAL A 160 11.87 11.11 6.18
N ASN A 161 12.52 10.47 5.22
CA ASN A 161 13.35 11.14 4.21
C ASN A 161 14.42 12.06 4.84
N GLY A 162 14.98 11.63 5.99
CA GLY A 162 15.95 12.39 6.77
C GLY A 162 15.37 13.52 7.62
N VAL A 163 14.06 13.76 7.59
CA VAL A 163 13.37 14.82 8.36
C VAL A 163 12.78 14.25 9.65
N PRO A 164 13.08 14.83 10.83
CA PRO A 164 12.42 14.44 12.08
C PRO A 164 10.91 14.60 11.98
N THR A 165 10.19 13.51 12.17
CA THR A 165 8.75 13.44 11.94
C THR A 165 8.02 13.08 13.22
N LYS A 166 7.05 13.94 13.59
CA LYS A 166 6.15 13.67 14.72
C LYS A 166 4.86 13.05 14.21
N LEU A 167 4.52 11.87 14.70
CA LEU A 167 3.22 11.26 14.44
C LEU A 167 2.13 11.97 15.25
N LYS A 168 1.20 12.60 14.56
CA LYS A 168 0.00 13.24 15.12
C LYS A 168 -1.18 12.40 14.64
N GLY A 169 -1.62 11.46 15.47
CA GLY A 169 -2.55 10.44 15.04
C GLY A 169 -3.62 10.10 16.05
N VAL A 170 -4.57 9.32 15.57
CA VAL A 170 -5.68 8.77 16.34
C VAL A 170 -5.74 7.26 16.17
N CYS A 171 -6.40 6.58 17.11
CA CYS A 171 -6.80 5.18 16.92
C CYS A 171 -8.16 5.17 16.23
N LEU A 172 -8.30 4.33 15.22
CA LEU A 172 -9.57 4.06 14.56
C LEU A 172 -10.00 2.63 14.82
N HIS A 173 -11.30 2.39 14.80
CA HIS A 173 -11.91 1.07 14.72
C HIS A 173 -12.60 0.91 13.37
N GLN A 174 -12.58 -0.31 12.82
CA GLN A 174 -13.25 -0.59 11.54
C GLN A 174 -14.76 -0.72 11.78
N GLU A 175 -15.41 0.42 11.94
CA GLU A 175 -16.85 0.50 12.15
C GLU A 175 -17.44 1.78 11.56
N ALA A 176 -18.68 1.73 11.12
CA ALA A 176 -19.41 2.88 10.58
C ALA A 176 -20.90 2.84 10.97
N GLY A 177 -21.17 2.93 12.26
CA GLY A 177 -22.54 2.99 12.79
C GLY A 177 -23.40 1.83 12.30
N CYS A 178 -24.47 2.12 11.57
CA CYS A 178 -25.39 1.09 11.07
C CYS A 178 -24.81 0.13 10.04
N LEU A 179 -23.67 0.44 9.44
CA LEU A 179 -22.95 -0.45 8.52
C LEU A 179 -22.04 -1.45 9.24
N GLY A 180 -21.84 -1.28 10.56
CA GLY A 180 -20.91 -2.11 11.31
C GLY A 180 -19.51 -2.07 10.70
N THR A 181 -18.89 -3.22 10.48
CA THR A 181 -17.54 -3.35 9.92
C THR A 181 -17.48 -3.23 8.40
N ALA A 182 -18.61 -3.17 7.70
CA ALA A 182 -18.67 -3.00 6.24
C ALA A 182 -18.50 -1.52 5.83
N VAL A 183 -17.38 -0.94 6.23
CA VAL A 183 -17.07 0.48 5.94
C VAL A 183 -16.63 0.62 4.50
N THR A 184 -17.34 1.47 3.73
CA THR A 184 -17.00 1.70 2.32
C THR A 184 -15.83 2.68 2.15
N LYS A 185 -15.22 2.67 0.97
CA LYS A 185 -14.11 3.58 0.61
C LYS A 185 -14.50 5.04 0.77
N GLU A 186 -15.72 5.43 0.43
CA GLU A 186 -16.23 6.82 0.53
C GLU A 186 -16.27 7.28 1.98
N ILE A 187 -16.75 6.43 2.89
CA ILE A 187 -16.79 6.74 4.33
C ILE A 187 -15.38 6.89 4.89
N TRP A 188 -14.47 6.02 4.49
CA TRP A 188 -13.07 6.14 4.88
C TRP A 188 -12.45 7.43 4.36
N ARG A 189 -12.68 7.78 3.10
CA ARG A 189 -12.18 9.03 2.51
C ARG A 189 -12.69 10.26 3.25
N GLU A 190 -13.98 10.30 3.59
CA GLU A 190 -14.56 11.40 4.36
C GLU A 190 -13.93 11.52 5.76
N ARG A 191 -13.81 10.42 6.49
CA ARG A 191 -13.17 10.40 7.82
C ARG A 191 -11.71 10.85 7.77
N LEU A 192 -10.94 10.32 6.83
CA LEU A 192 -9.54 10.69 6.65
C LEU A 192 -9.41 12.17 6.26
N SER A 193 -10.32 12.71 5.44
CA SER A 193 -10.35 14.13 5.11
C SER A 193 -10.54 15.00 6.37
N HIS A 194 -11.52 14.69 7.21
CA HIS A 194 -11.72 15.39 8.47
C HIS A 194 -10.49 15.30 9.40
N LEU A 195 -9.83 14.16 9.45
CA LEU A 195 -8.60 14.01 10.24
C LEU A 195 -7.43 14.83 9.67
N LYS A 196 -7.32 14.96 8.34
CA LYS A 196 -6.38 15.88 7.71
C LYS A 196 -6.65 17.33 8.11
N ASP A 197 -7.89 17.78 8.06
CA ASP A 197 -8.29 19.12 8.44
C ASP A 197 -7.94 19.42 9.91
N LEU A 198 -7.98 18.42 10.78
CA LEU A 198 -7.54 18.49 12.17
C LEU A 198 -6.00 18.45 12.34
N GLY A 199 -5.26 18.30 11.25
CA GLY A 199 -3.79 18.23 11.24
C GLY A 199 -3.20 16.86 11.62
N CYS A 200 -3.99 15.79 11.53
CA CYS A 200 -3.50 14.43 11.71
C CYS A 200 -2.67 13.98 10.50
N ASN A 201 -1.62 13.20 10.77
CA ASN A 201 -0.78 12.57 9.75
C ASN A 201 -0.55 11.08 10.02
N ALA A 202 -1.22 10.51 11.02
CA ALA A 202 -1.02 9.11 11.39
C ALA A 202 -2.33 8.47 11.87
N ILE A 203 -2.46 7.17 11.63
CA ILE A 203 -3.57 6.35 12.09
C ILE A 203 -2.98 5.10 12.77
N ARG A 204 -3.55 4.70 13.90
CA ARG A 204 -3.38 3.36 14.46
C ARG A 204 -4.63 2.55 14.13
N GLU A 205 -4.46 1.48 13.40
CA GLU A 205 -5.53 0.51 13.13
C GLU A 205 -5.75 -0.37 14.36
N ALA A 206 -6.81 -0.11 15.09
CA ALA A 206 -7.11 -0.85 16.30
C ALA A 206 -8.27 -1.82 16.02
N HIS A 207 -8.10 -3.12 16.16
CA HIS A 207 -6.93 -3.87 16.59
C HIS A 207 -6.63 -5.00 15.61
N HIS A 208 -6.71 -4.73 14.34
CA HIS A 208 -6.48 -5.69 13.25
C HIS A 208 -6.23 -4.92 11.94
N THR A 209 -5.66 -5.60 10.95
CA THR A 209 -5.45 -5.07 9.61
C THR A 209 -6.76 -4.67 8.94
N TYR A 210 -6.83 -3.43 8.43
CA TYR A 210 -8.00 -2.92 7.70
C TYR A 210 -8.00 -3.38 6.23
N SER A 211 -8.95 -2.88 5.44
CA SER A 211 -9.05 -3.24 4.03
C SER A 211 -7.93 -2.59 3.20
N GLU A 212 -7.57 -3.20 2.07
CA GLU A 212 -6.62 -2.64 1.12
C GLU A 212 -7.03 -1.23 0.69
N GLU A 213 -8.32 -0.99 0.46
CA GLU A 213 -8.87 0.33 0.09
C GLU A 213 -8.59 1.41 1.13
N PHE A 214 -8.61 1.06 2.42
CA PHE A 214 -8.25 1.99 3.48
C PHE A 214 -6.76 2.34 3.44
N LEU A 215 -5.90 1.34 3.25
CA LEU A 215 -4.46 1.53 3.13
C LEU A 215 -4.10 2.36 1.89
N ASP A 216 -4.74 2.08 0.75
CA ASP A 216 -4.62 2.89 -0.47
C ASP A 216 -4.98 4.35 -0.22
N LEU A 217 -6.07 4.62 0.51
CA LEU A 217 -6.46 5.97 0.90
C LEU A 217 -5.43 6.63 1.82
N CYS A 218 -4.83 5.88 2.74
CA CYS A 218 -3.76 6.40 3.59
C CYS A 218 -2.53 6.78 2.76
N ASP A 219 -2.17 5.99 1.76
CA ASP A 219 -1.10 6.31 0.82
C ASP A 219 -1.42 7.55 -0.02
N GLU A 220 -2.63 7.63 -0.59
CA GLU A 220 -3.11 8.75 -1.41
C GLU A 220 -3.19 10.07 -0.62
N MET A 221 -3.65 10.00 0.62
CA MET A 221 -3.93 11.16 1.45
C MET A 221 -2.79 11.53 2.41
N GLY A 222 -1.71 10.74 2.44
CA GLY A 222 -0.53 11.02 3.24
C GLY A 222 -0.72 10.72 4.73
N PHE A 223 -1.12 9.52 5.08
CA PHE A 223 -1.16 9.06 6.46
C PHE A 223 -0.11 7.96 6.69
N TYR A 224 0.61 8.09 7.80
CA TYR A 224 1.38 6.97 8.36
C TYR A 224 0.43 6.02 9.06
N VAL A 225 0.59 4.73 8.84
CA VAL A 225 -0.24 3.70 9.47
C VAL A 225 0.60 2.91 10.48
N TYR A 226 0.08 2.81 11.70
CA TYR A 226 0.52 1.85 12.68
C TYR A 226 -0.44 0.67 12.65
N GLU A 227 -0.03 -0.38 11.96
CA GLU A 227 -0.83 -1.57 11.69
C GLU A 227 -0.68 -2.60 12.80
N GLU A 228 -1.80 -3.16 13.25
CA GLU A 228 -1.85 -4.27 14.19
C GLU A 228 -2.27 -5.54 13.44
N CYS A 229 -1.32 -6.43 13.16
CA CYS A 229 -1.59 -7.64 12.39
C CYS A 229 -2.58 -8.58 13.07
N PHE A 230 -2.59 -8.59 14.40
CA PHE A 230 -3.53 -9.39 15.22
C PHE A 230 -3.61 -8.82 16.62
N ASP A 231 -4.80 -8.92 17.19
CA ASP A 231 -5.07 -8.51 18.56
C ASP A 231 -5.36 -9.72 19.42
N LYS A 232 -4.34 -10.23 20.09
CA LYS A 232 -4.57 -11.18 21.15
C LYS A 232 -3.62 -10.96 22.32
N TRP A 233 -4.22 -10.56 23.41
CA TRP A 233 -3.56 -10.45 24.69
C TRP A 233 -3.79 -11.75 25.47
N LYS A 234 -2.72 -12.38 25.84
CA LYS A 234 -2.72 -13.43 26.88
C LYS A 234 -1.88 -12.97 28.03
#